data_e3d8eafd529379cdc928d5c716512e9f
#
_entry.id   e3d8eafd529379cdc928d5c716512e9f
#
_cell.length_a   1.000
_cell.length_b   1.000
_cell.length_c   1.000
_cell.angle_alpha   90.00
_cell.angle_beta   90.00
_cell.angle_gamma   90.00
#
_symmetry.space_group_name_H-M   'P 1'
#
loop_
_entity.id
_entity.type
_entity.pdbx_description
1 polymer ?
#
loop_
_entity_poly.entity_id
_entity_poly.type
_entity_poly.pdbx_seq_one_letter_code
_entity_poly.pdbx_strand_id
1 'polypeptide(L)'
;MNAQPPVIIVFGAAVRADGRPSTAMRLRVEAAARFGTALEDRGEAPLYMPTGGVGRFGASEASVMAGLLRRLGVPAERIILEETATDTLASARACARLLRARGHAGRVYAASSAYHLLRCLVLLRMAGLDAHICPPPRLPASTSFRRRWYWRLRELVALPVDTGLMLWLRLTQRQPPGARGPDARA
;
A
#
# COMPACT_ATOMS: atom_id res chain seq x y z
N MET A 1 27.26 -6.21 3.59
CA MET A 1 26.16 -5.25 3.86
C MET A 1 24.87 -6.05 3.96
N ASN A 2 24.25 -6.16 5.16
CA ASN A 2 22.97 -6.84 5.26
C ASN A 2 21.91 -6.02 4.51
N ALA A 3 21.32 -6.62 3.48
CA ALA A 3 20.22 -6.01 2.76
C ALA A 3 19.05 -5.76 3.76
N GLN A 4 18.43 -4.58 3.68
CA GLN A 4 17.26 -4.29 4.53
C GLN A 4 16.12 -5.28 4.23
N PRO A 5 15.32 -5.67 5.24
CA PRO A 5 14.20 -6.60 5.02
C PRO A 5 13.22 -6.02 3.99
N PRO A 6 12.71 -6.84 3.05
CA PRO A 6 11.70 -6.36 2.11
C PRO A 6 10.41 -5.99 2.84
N VAL A 7 9.64 -5.04 2.28
CA VAL A 7 8.34 -4.62 2.84
C VAL A 7 7.21 -5.02 1.90
N ILE A 8 6.19 -5.72 2.42
CA ILE A 8 4.98 -6.05 1.67
C ILE A 8 3.89 -5.04 2.07
N ILE A 9 3.58 -4.09 1.19
CA ILE A 9 2.49 -3.12 1.38
C ILE A 9 1.19 -3.78 0.92
N VAL A 10 0.24 -3.96 1.85
CA VAL A 10 -1.06 -4.57 1.58
C VAL A 10 -2.10 -3.47 1.47
N PHE A 11 -2.58 -3.22 0.25
CA PHE A 11 -3.60 -2.20 0.01
C PHE A 11 -4.98 -2.66 0.50
N GLY A 12 -5.63 -1.79 1.23
CA GLY A 12 -6.92 -2.02 1.86
C GLY A 12 -8.07 -2.30 0.90
N ALA A 13 -9.13 -2.79 1.43
CA ALA A 13 -10.43 -2.95 0.80
C ALA A 13 -11.50 -2.84 1.88
N ALA A 14 -12.76 -2.63 1.46
CA ALA A 14 -13.85 -2.32 2.38
C ALA A 14 -13.96 -3.27 3.59
N VAL A 15 -14.17 -2.70 4.75
CA VAL A 15 -14.68 -3.37 5.95
C VAL A 15 -16.20 -3.40 5.85
N ARG A 16 -16.82 -4.50 6.21
CA ARG A 16 -18.28 -4.68 6.20
C ARG A 16 -18.93 -3.99 7.42
N ALA A 17 -20.24 -3.81 7.36
CA ALA A 17 -21.00 -3.23 8.47
C ALA A 17 -20.92 -4.05 9.79
N ASP A 18 -20.66 -5.36 9.67
CA ASP A 18 -20.42 -6.25 10.80
C ASP A 18 -18.98 -6.22 11.33
N GLY A 19 -18.14 -5.29 10.86
CA GLY A 19 -16.73 -5.16 11.20
C GLY A 19 -15.82 -6.20 10.58
N ARG A 20 -16.35 -7.15 9.81
CA ARG A 20 -15.56 -8.21 9.16
C ARG A 20 -14.90 -7.72 7.88
N PRO A 21 -13.73 -8.29 7.52
CA PRO A 21 -13.08 -7.99 6.26
C PRO A 21 -13.94 -8.43 5.08
N SER A 22 -13.96 -7.65 4.00
CA SER A 22 -14.50 -8.12 2.72
C SER A 22 -13.71 -9.31 2.17
N THR A 23 -14.31 -10.07 1.26
CA THR A 23 -13.62 -11.16 0.56
C THR A 23 -12.35 -10.66 -0.15
N ALA A 24 -12.40 -9.45 -0.76
CA ALA A 24 -11.24 -8.87 -1.41
C ALA A 24 -10.10 -8.61 -0.42
N MET A 25 -10.40 -8.02 0.74
CA MET A 25 -9.40 -7.77 1.78
C MET A 25 -8.77 -9.08 2.26
N ARG A 26 -9.58 -10.07 2.60
CA ARG A 26 -9.09 -11.37 3.09
C ARG A 26 -8.15 -12.03 2.07
N LEU A 27 -8.55 -12.10 0.81
CA LEU A 27 -7.75 -12.71 -0.25
C LEU A 27 -6.42 -11.97 -0.49
N ARG A 28 -6.41 -10.63 -0.39
CA ARG A 28 -5.17 -9.83 -0.50
C ARG A 28 -4.21 -10.15 0.63
N VAL A 29 -4.69 -10.19 1.86
CA VAL A 29 -3.89 -10.49 3.04
C VAL A 29 -3.34 -11.92 2.98
N GLU A 30 -4.16 -12.90 2.60
CA GLU A 30 -3.73 -14.30 2.42
C GLU A 30 -2.65 -14.42 1.32
N ALA A 31 -2.78 -13.68 0.22
CA ALA A 31 -1.77 -13.68 -0.84
C ALA A 31 -0.46 -13.04 -0.36
N ALA A 32 -0.54 -11.93 0.37
CA ALA A 32 0.62 -11.27 0.97
C ALA A 32 1.34 -12.16 1.97
N ALA A 33 0.60 -12.85 2.86
CA ALA A 33 1.19 -13.77 3.83
C ALA A 33 1.89 -14.96 3.14
N ARG A 34 1.25 -15.61 2.15
CA ARG A 34 1.90 -16.68 1.38
C ARG A 34 3.16 -16.22 0.67
N PHE A 35 3.16 -15.01 0.11
CA PHE A 35 4.35 -14.45 -0.52
C PHE A 35 5.43 -14.17 0.51
N GLY A 36 5.07 -13.69 1.69
CA GLY A 36 6.00 -13.50 2.79
C GLY A 36 6.68 -14.79 3.23
N THR A 37 5.92 -15.88 3.39
CA THR A 37 6.49 -17.22 3.66
C THR A 37 7.49 -17.63 2.56
N ALA A 38 7.15 -17.40 1.29
CA ALA A 38 8.09 -17.71 0.20
C ALA A 38 9.37 -16.83 0.20
N LEU A 39 9.33 -15.63 0.78
CA LEU A 39 10.52 -14.82 1.05
C LEU A 39 11.32 -15.37 2.24
N GLU A 40 10.64 -15.80 3.30
CA GLU A 40 11.27 -16.42 4.47
C GLU A 40 12.01 -17.72 4.11
N ASP A 41 11.45 -18.54 3.24
CA ASP A 41 12.09 -19.74 2.70
C ASP A 41 13.41 -19.43 1.94
N ARG A 42 13.58 -18.17 1.50
CA ARG A 42 14.79 -17.66 0.86
C ARG A 42 15.74 -16.93 1.82
N GLY A 43 15.44 -16.95 3.12
CA GLY A 43 16.20 -16.26 4.16
C GLY A 43 15.91 -14.76 4.27
N GLU A 44 14.84 -14.26 3.63
CA GLU A 44 14.42 -12.87 3.71
C GLU A 44 13.23 -12.73 4.70
N ALA A 45 13.39 -12.01 5.80
CA ALA A 45 12.34 -11.81 6.79
C ALA A 45 11.53 -10.54 6.46
N PRO A 46 10.38 -10.61 5.74
CA PRO A 46 9.66 -9.42 5.31
C PRO A 46 8.96 -8.71 6.45
N LEU A 47 8.85 -7.38 6.34
CA LEU A 47 7.89 -6.57 7.09
C LEU A 47 6.59 -6.47 6.29
N TYR A 48 5.48 -6.31 7.00
CA TYR A 48 4.17 -6.12 6.41
C TYR A 48 3.65 -4.73 6.73
N MET A 49 3.17 -4.01 5.72
CA MET A 49 2.59 -2.68 5.89
C MET A 49 1.18 -2.65 5.33
N PRO A 50 0.16 -3.05 6.12
CA PRO A 50 -1.23 -2.82 5.74
C PRO A 50 -1.51 -1.31 5.72
N THR A 51 -2.19 -0.84 4.66
CA THR A 51 -2.52 0.59 4.46
C THR A 51 -3.99 0.79 4.19
N GLY A 52 -4.57 1.78 4.84
CA GLY A 52 -5.97 2.21 4.70
C GLY A 52 -6.56 2.67 6.01
N GLY A 53 -7.13 3.86 5.99
CA GLY A 53 -7.77 4.49 7.14
C GLY A 53 -9.13 3.90 7.49
N VAL A 54 -9.86 4.62 8.33
CA VAL A 54 -11.23 4.28 8.69
C VAL A 54 -12.13 4.53 7.48
N GLY A 55 -12.77 3.47 7.00
CA GLY A 55 -13.74 3.54 5.92
C GLY A 55 -15.15 3.91 6.44
N ARG A 56 -16.17 3.35 5.76
CA ARG A 56 -17.55 3.62 6.15
C ARG A 56 -17.97 2.98 7.48
N PHE A 57 -17.31 1.91 7.90
CA PHE A 57 -17.70 1.12 9.07
C PHE A 57 -16.46 0.68 9.88
N GLY A 58 -16.59 0.74 11.20
CA GLY A 58 -15.72 0.10 12.17
C GLY A 58 -14.31 0.67 12.26
N ALA A 59 -13.35 -0.21 12.42
CA ALA A 59 -11.94 0.09 12.55
C ALA A 59 -11.29 0.42 11.19
N SER A 60 -10.05 0.93 11.22
CA SER A 60 -9.29 1.18 9.99
C SER A 60 -9.09 -0.11 9.19
N GLU A 61 -9.05 0.03 7.85
CA GLU A 61 -8.76 -1.12 6.98
C GLU A 61 -7.42 -1.75 7.34
N ALA A 62 -6.43 -0.92 7.67
CA ALA A 62 -5.10 -1.37 8.08
C ALA A 62 -5.14 -2.22 9.36
N SER A 63 -5.88 -1.80 10.39
CA SER A 63 -5.96 -2.55 11.65
C SER A 63 -6.70 -3.89 11.48
N VAL A 64 -7.75 -3.93 10.66
CA VAL A 64 -8.45 -5.18 10.30
C VAL A 64 -7.51 -6.13 9.57
N MET A 65 -6.72 -5.64 8.61
CA MET A 65 -5.72 -6.44 7.89
C MET A 65 -4.60 -6.93 8.81
N ALA A 66 -4.13 -6.10 9.75
CA ALA A 66 -3.14 -6.52 10.74
C ALA A 66 -3.66 -7.65 11.63
N GLY A 67 -4.94 -7.60 12.03
CA GLY A 67 -5.60 -8.69 12.73
C GLY A 67 -5.64 -9.98 11.92
N LEU A 68 -5.84 -9.89 10.58
CA LEU A 68 -5.76 -11.04 9.68
C LEU A 68 -4.34 -11.60 9.58
N LEU A 69 -3.33 -10.74 9.40
CA LEU A 69 -1.92 -11.13 9.32
C LEU A 69 -1.48 -11.88 10.58
N ARG A 70 -1.82 -11.37 11.77
CA ARG A 70 -1.52 -12.04 13.04
C ARG A 70 -2.17 -13.42 13.15
N ARG A 71 -3.43 -13.57 12.71
CA ARG A 71 -4.09 -14.89 12.66
C ARG A 71 -3.44 -15.86 11.68
N LEU A 72 -2.73 -15.35 10.67
CA LEU A 72 -1.94 -16.15 9.72
C LEU A 72 -0.50 -16.41 10.20
N GLY A 73 -0.19 -16.07 11.45
CA GLY A 73 1.12 -16.33 12.07
C GLY A 73 2.16 -15.23 11.88
N VAL A 74 1.81 -14.09 11.31
CA VAL A 74 2.76 -12.96 11.17
C VAL A 74 2.96 -12.31 12.54
N PRO A 75 4.20 -12.23 13.05
CA PRO A 75 4.52 -11.59 14.31
C PRO A 75 4.15 -10.11 14.32
N ALA A 76 3.67 -9.60 15.45
CA ALA A 76 3.19 -8.22 15.58
C ALA A 76 4.30 -7.18 15.29
N GLU A 77 5.53 -7.47 15.70
CA GLU A 77 6.73 -6.64 15.48
C GLU A 77 7.11 -6.49 14.00
N ARG A 78 6.61 -7.36 13.14
CA ARG A 78 6.80 -7.27 11.69
C ARG A 78 5.67 -6.52 10.98
N ILE A 79 4.71 -5.97 11.71
CA ILE A 79 3.56 -5.26 11.14
C ILE A 79 3.69 -3.76 11.42
N ILE A 80 3.72 -2.96 10.34
CA ILE A 80 3.77 -1.51 10.39
C ILE A 80 2.42 -0.98 9.90
N LEU A 81 1.63 -0.34 10.76
CA LEU A 81 0.31 0.17 10.40
C LEU A 81 0.40 1.52 9.69
N GLU A 82 -0.36 1.66 8.60
CA GLU A 82 -0.68 2.94 7.99
C GLU A 82 -2.21 3.10 7.98
N GLU A 83 -2.75 3.95 8.84
CA GLU A 83 -4.19 4.05 9.13
C GLU A 83 -4.82 5.38 8.70
N THR A 84 -4.07 6.23 7.99
CA THR A 84 -4.51 7.59 7.67
C THR A 84 -5.04 7.75 6.25
N ALA A 85 -4.68 6.84 5.35
CA ALA A 85 -5.00 6.96 3.94
C ALA A 85 -6.47 6.67 3.64
N THR A 86 -7.08 7.56 2.84
CA THR A 86 -8.48 7.45 2.42
C THR A 86 -8.64 6.91 0.99
N ASP A 87 -7.56 6.89 0.23
CA ASP A 87 -7.52 6.43 -1.16
C ASP A 87 -6.15 5.84 -1.53
N THR A 88 -5.99 5.34 -2.74
CA THR A 88 -4.77 4.66 -3.18
C THR A 88 -3.57 5.61 -3.31
N LEU A 89 -3.80 6.85 -3.75
CA LEU A 89 -2.76 7.86 -3.86
C LEU A 89 -2.25 8.27 -2.47
N ALA A 90 -3.18 8.52 -1.53
CA ALA A 90 -2.85 8.82 -0.14
C ALA A 90 -2.08 7.65 0.50
N SER A 91 -2.50 6.40 0.27
CA SER A 91 -1.80 5.19 0.72
C SER A 91 -0.35 5.14 0.24
N ALA A 92 -0.12 5.32 -1.07
CA ALA A 92 1.24 5.28 -1.62
C ALA A 92 2.15 6.36 -1.01
N ARG A 93 1.62 7.58 -0.83
CA ARG A 93 2.36 8.70 -0.21
C ARG A 93 2.62 8.48 1.27
N ALA A 94 1.62 8.01 2.02
CA ALA A 94 1.76 7.75 3.45
C ALA A 94 2.75 6.62 3.73
N CYS A 95 2.66 5.51 3.00
CA CYS A 95 3.63 4.41 3.09
C CYS A 95 5.05 4.89 2.78
N ALA A 96 5.23 5.66 1.70
CA ALA A 96 6.55 6.19 1.35
C ALA A 96 7.12 7.12 2.44
N ARG A 97 6.30 7.97 3.06
CA ARG A 97 6.71 8.81 4.20
C ARG A 97 7.13 7.98 5.40
N LEU A 98 6.32 6.98 5.77
CA LEU A 98 6.61 6.10 6.90
C LEU A 98 7.91 5.29 6.69
N LEU A 99 8.14 4.79 5.49
CA LEU A 99 9.35 4.05 5.17
C LEU A 99 10.59 4.95 5.17
N ARG A 100 10.51 6.16 4.59
CA ARG A 100 11.62 7.13 4.65
C ARG A 100 11.93 7.57 6.08
N ALA A 101 10.91 7.82 6.90
CA ALA A 101 11.11 8.18 8.31
C ALA A 101 11.82 7.07 9.12
N ARG A 102 11.74 5.82 8.65
CA ARG A 102 12.45 4.66 9.21
C ARG A 102 13.80 4.38 8.53
N GLY A 103 14.24 5.25 7.61
CA GLY A 103 15.47 5.04 6.85
C GLY A 103 15.42 3.82 5.93
N HIS A 104 14.21 3.35 5.57
CA HIS A 104 14.05 2.17 4.72
C HIS A 104 14.27 2.52 3.24
N ALA A 105 15.25 1.86 2.62
CA ALA A 105 15.60 1.96 1.20
C ALA A 105 15.56 0.60 0.48
N GLY A 106 15.06 -0.43 1.16
CA GLY A 106 14.95 -1.79 0.61
C GLY A 106 13.80 -1.96 -0.37
N ARG A 107 13.70 -3.17 -0.94
CA ARG A 107 12.61 -3.55 -1.86
C ARG A 107 11.24 -3.48 -1.20
N VAL A 108 10.26 -3.03 -1.97
CA VAL A 108 8.85 -2.96 -1.55
C VAL A 108 7.99 -3.79 -2.49
N TYR A 109 7.06 -4.57 -1.98
CA TYR A 109 6.13 -5.36 -2.76
C TYR A 109 4.69 -4.87 -2.58
N ALA A 110 4.02 -4.51 -3.68
CA ALA A 110 2.61 -4.14 -3.67
C ALA A 110 1.72 -5.39 -3.66
N ALA A 111 0.93 -5.58 -2.63
CA ALA A 111 -0.06 -6.65 -2.51
C ALA A 111 -1.47 -6.09 -2.67
N SER A 112 -2.17 -6.53 -3.73
CA SER A 112 -3.53 -6.11 -4.05
C SER A 112 -4.24 -7.11 -4.96
N SER A 113 -5.49 -6.81 -5.35
CA SER A 113 -6.20 -7.57 -6.38
C SER A 113 -5.60 -7.29 -7.76
N ALA A 114 -5.57 -8.30 -8.64
CA ALA A 114 -4.93 -8.20 -9.96
C ALA A 114 -5.34 -6.95 -10.77
N TYR A 115 -6.63 -6.61 -10.77
CA TYR A 115 -7.14 -5.43 -11.50
C TYR A 115 -6.64 -4.08 -10.95
N HIS A 116 -6.27 -4.03 -9.66
CA HIS A 116 -5.85 -2.83 -8.95
C HIS A 116 -4.33 -2.70 -8.82
N LEU A 117 -3.61 -3.80 -9.04
CA LEU A 117 -2.19 -3.93 -8.72
C LEU A 117 -1.31 -2.98 -9.53
N LEU A 118 -1.65 -2.78 -10.82
CA LEU A 118 -0.89 -1.85 -11.67
C LEU A 118 -0.90 -0.43 -11.13
N ARG A 119 -2.07 0.07 -10.68
CA ARG A 119 -2.20 1.41 -10.09
C ARG A 119 -1.39 1.52 -8.80
N CYS A 120 -1.49 0.53 -7.91
CA CYS A 120 -0.69 0.49 -6.68
C CYS A 120 0.81 0.57 -6.99
N LEU A 121 1.29 -0.24 -7.94
CA LEU A 121 2.69 -0.28 -8.34
C LEU A 121 3.19 1.07 -8.89
N VAL A 122 2.44 1.65 -9.84
CA VAL A 122 2.80 2.94 -10.46
C VAL A 122 2.89 4.04 -9.40
N LEU A 123 1.89 4.14 -8.50
CA LEU A 123 1.86 5.16 -7.46
C LEU A 123 2.99 4.99 -6.43
N LEU A 124 3.33 3.77 -6.03
CA LEU A 124 4.47 3.51 -5.15
C LEU A 124 5.79 3.92 -5.80
N ARG A 125 6.00 3.57 -7.08
CA ARG A 125 7.19 3.99 -7.84
C ARG A 125 7.26 5.51 -8.00
N MET A 126 6.13 6.14 -8.31
CA MET A 126 6.03 7.59 -8.33
C MET A 126 6.24 8.20 -6.94
N ALA A 127 5.94 7.54 -5.85
CA ALA A 127 6.29 7.97 -4.50
C ALA A 127 7.78 7.76 -4.17
N GLY A 128 8.59 7.21 -5.10
CA GLY A 128 10.04 7.03 -4.99
C GLY A 128 10.46 5.76 -4.26
N LEU A 129 9.59 4.75 -4.23
CA LEU A 129 9.89 3.44 -3.69
C LEU A 129 10.35 2.47 -4.79
N ASP A 130 11.30 1.57 -4.46
CA ASP A 130 11.68 0.44 -5.33
C ASP A 130 10.59 -0.64 -5.24
N ALA A 131 9.48 -0.40 -5.95
CA ALA A 131 8.27 -1.19 -5.83
C ALA A 131 8.18 -2.29 -6.90
N HIS A 132 7.83 -3.48 -6.44
CA HIS A 132 7.64 -4.70 -7.22
C HIS A 132 6.25 -5.28 -6.98
N ILE A 133 5.86 -6.28 -7.77
CA ILE A 133 4.56 -6.94 -7.64
C ILE A 133 4.66 -8.09 -6.63
N CYS A 134 3.78 -8.09 -5.62
CA CYS A 134 3.42 -9.29 -4.89
C CYS A 134 2.41 -10.08 -5.75
N PRO A 135 2.57 -11.40 -5.95
CA PRO A 135 1.63 -12.21 -6.72
C PRO A 135 0.19 -12.03 -6.21
N PRO A 136 -0.75 -11.65 -7.09
CA PRO A 136 -2.13 -11.39 -6.68
C PRO A 136 -2.84 -12.68 -6.24
N PRO A 137 -3.98 -12.57 -5.54
CA PRO A 137 -4.82 -13.73 -5.21
C PRO A 137 -5.18 -14.54 -6.44
N ARG A 138 -5.10 -15.87 -6.34
CA ARG A 138 -5.47 -16.79 -7.42
C ARG A 138 -6.98 -16.75 -7.72
N LEU A 139 -7.80 -16.52 -6.69
CA LEU A 139 -9.25 -16.44 -6.82
C LEU A 139 -9.70 -14.98 -6.95
N PRO A 140 -10.67 -14.71 -7.84
CA PRO A 140 -11.26 -13.39 -7.93
C PRO A 140 -12.13 -13.11 -6.69
N ALA A 141 -12.15 -11.86 -6.24
CA ALA A 141 -12.97 -11.42 -5.10
C ALA A 141 -14.48 -11.48 -5.37
N SER A 142 -14.89 -11.65 -6.62
CA SER A 142 -16.29 -11.81 -7.04
C SER A 142 -16.41 -12.79 -8.20
N THR A 143 -17.40 -13.68 -8.13
CA THR A 143 -17.79 -14.58 -9.22
C THR A 143 -18.58 -13.84 -10.31
N SER A 144 -19.18 -12.67 -10.00
CA SER A 144 -19.97 -11.89 -10.95
C SER A 144 -19.08 -11.26 -12.02
N PHE A 145 -19.33 -11.63 -13.29
CA PHE A 145 -18.66 -11.08 -14.47
C PHE A 145 -18.83 -9.55 -14.57
N ARG A 146 -20.06 -9.04 -14.34
CA ARG A 146 -20.37 -7.60 -14.39
C ARG A 146 -19.56 -6.80 -13.37
N ARG A 147 -19.46 -7.30 -12.11
CA ARG A 147 -18.62 -6.66 -11.08
C ARG A 147 -17.14 -6.66 -11.45
N ARG A 148 -16.62 -7.74 -12.01
CA ARG A 148 -15.22 -7.82 -12.44
C ARG A 148 -14.89 -6.83 -13.54
N TRP A 149 -15.79 -6.66 -14.54
CA TRP A 149 -15.64 -5.65 -15.59
C TRP A 149 -15.77 -4.23 -15.07
N TYR A 150 -16.73 -3.95 -14.20
CA TYR A 150 -16.86 -2.65 -13.55
C TYR A 150 -15.56 -2.23 -12.83
N TRP A 151 -14.93 -3.14 -12.08
CA TRP A 151 -13.67 -2.84 -11.40
C TRP A 151 -12.53 -2.55 -12.39
N ARG A 152 -12.45 -3.30 -13.49
CA ARG A 152 -11.43 -3.07 -14.53
C ARG A 152 -11.62 -1.72 -15.23
N LEU A 153 -12.84 -1.39 -15.63
CA LEU A 153 -13.15 -0.11 -16.27
C LEU A 153 -12.86 1.07 -15.34
N ARG A 154 -13.19 0.95 -14.06
CA ARG A 154 -12.86 1.97 -13.07
C ARG A 154 -11.35 2.23 -12.98
N GLU A 155 -10.53 1.20 -13.04
CA GLU A 155 -9.07 1.35 -12.99
C GLU A 155 -8.51 2.04 -14.25
N LEU A 156 -9.12 1.85 -15.43
CA LEU A 156 -8.71 2.56 -16.66
C LEU A 156 -8.84 4.07 -16.54
N VAL A 157 -9.80 4.54 -15.76
CA VAL A 157 -9.99 5.98 -15.47
C VAL A 157 -9.16 6.43 -14.27
N ALA A 158 -9.16 5.64 -13.21
CA ALA A 158 -8.49 6.00 -11.95
C ALA A 158 -6.97 6.09 -12.09
N LEU A 159 -6.34 5.21 -12.89
CA LEU A 159 -4.90 5.21 -13.07
C LEU A 159 -4.37 6.53 -13.70
N PRO A 160 -4.87 7.04 -14.84
CA PRO A 160 -4.40 8.30 -15.40
C PRO A 160 -4.70 9.50 -14.50
N VAL A 161 -5.86 9.53 -13.84
CA VAL A 161 -6.23 10.60 -12.90
C VAL A 161 -5.26 10.65 -11.73
N ASP A 162 -5.03 9.55 -11.04
CA ASP A 162 -4.11 9.48 -9.91
C ASP A 162 -2.66 9.77 -10.32
N THR A 163 -2.25 9.30 -11.50
CA THR A 163 -0.92 9.58 -12.06
C THR A 163 -0.73 11.07 -12.34
N GLY A 164 -1.71 11.70 -12.98
CA GLY A 164 -1.70 13.14 -13.25
C GLY A 164 -1.67 13.96 -11.96
N LEU A 165 -2.49 13.60 -10.97
CA LEU A 165 -2.49 14.25 -9.65
C LEU A 165 -1.16 14.07 -8.92
N MET A 166 -0.56 12.88 -8.96
CA MET A 166 0.76 12.64 -8.35
C MET A 166 1.85 13.48 -9.01
N LEU A 167 1.85 13.62 -10.35
CA LEU A 167 2.77 14.47 -11.08
C LEU A 167 2.59 15.93 -10.69
N TRP A 168 1.38 16.43 -10.66
CA TRP A 168 1.06 17.79 -10.24
C TRP A 168 1.54 18.08 -8.82
N LEU A 169 1.26 17.16 -7.88
CA LEU A 169 1.73 17.30 -6.50
C LEU A 169 3.26 17.29 -6.39
N ARG A 170 3.97 16.52 -7.21
CA ARG A 170 5.44 16.53 -7.26
C ARG A 170 6.00 17.85 -7.79
N LEU A 171 5.36 18.43 -8.79
CA LEU A 171 5.78 19.70 -9.38
C LEU A 171 5.52 20.87 -8.43
N THR A 172 4.39 20.88 -7.74
CA THR A 172 4.01 21.96 -6.81
C THR A 172 4.74 21.88 -5.47
N GLN A 173 5.13 20.67 -5.01
CA GLN A 173 5.92 20.49 -3.78
C GLN A 173 7.42 20.71 -3.98
N ARG A 174 7.91 20.91 -5.20
CA ARG A 174 9.23 21.46 -5.47
C ARG A 174 9.17 22.97 -5.22
N GLN A 175 9.19 23.40 -3.96
CA GLN A 175 9.46 24.81 -3.65
C GLN A 175 10.87 25.16 -4.15
N PRO A 176 11.05 26.37 -4.73
CA PRO A 176 12.37 26.82 -5.14
C PRO A 176 13.30 26.90 -3.93
N PRO A 177 14.59 26.61 -4.07
CA PRO A 177 15.58 26.90 -3.05
C PRO A 177 15.74 28.39 -2.96
N GLY A 178 15.51 29.01 -1.77
CA GLY A 178 15.96 30.36 -1.51
C GLY A 178 14.88 31.36 -1.09
N ALA A 179 14.37 31.20 0.13
CA ALA A 179 14.15 32.43 0.94
C ALA A 179 15.46 32.71 1.67
N ARG A 180 16.30 33.58 1.08
CA ARG A 180 17.39 34.24 1.80
C ARG A 180 16.75 34.99 2.95
N GLY A 181 17.18 34.70 4.18
CA GLY A 181 16.83 35.50 5.34
C GLY A 181 17.23 36.94 5.11
N PRO A 182 16.55 37.91 5.72
CA PRO A 182 16.95 39.34 5.63
C PRO A 182 18.33 39.48 6.24
N ASP A 183 19.22 40.12 5.47
CA ASP A 183 20.54 40.52 5.87
C ASP A 183 20.49 41.23 7.24
N ALA A 184 21.20 40.72 8.21
CA ALA A 184 21.64 41.45 9.35
C ALA A 184 22.71 42.45 8.87
N ARG A 185 22.29 43.67 8.60
CA ARG A 185 23.16 44.87 8.60
C ARG A 185 22.58 45.85 9.59
N ALA A 186 23.24 45.98 10.70
CA ALA A 186 23.57 47.21 11.42
C ALA A 186 24.32 46.81 12.68
#